data_85437b80eebb3d976ac4b5621779e9a7
#
_entry.id   85437b80eebb3d976ac4b5621779e9a7
#
_cell.length_a   1.000
_cell.length_b   1.000
_cell.length_c   1.000
_cell.angle_alpha   90.00
_cell.angle_beta   90.00
_cell.angle_gamma   90.00
#
_symmetry.space_group_name_H-M   'P 1'
#
loop_
_entity.id
_entity.type
_entity.pdbx_description
1 polymer ?
#
loop_
_entity_poly.entity_id
_entity_poly.type
_entity_poly.pdbx_seq_one_letter_code
_entity_poly.pdbx_strand_id
1 'polypeptide(L)'
;MSKGRYGIHGGQYISETLMNELIHLEECYEHYKKDPEFNAELNKLLNEYAGRPSLLYYAEKMTKDLGGAKIYLKREDLNHTGSHKINNALGQALLAKKMGKTRLIAETGAGQHGVATATAAAFLGMECEIFMGKEDTDRQALNVYRMELLGAKVHPVTSGTMTLKDAVNETMREWSNRVSDTHYVLGSVMGPHPFPMIVRDFQSVISQEAKEQILKTEGKLQAAVVACVGGGSNAMGAFYNFIEDKDVDLIGCEAAGKGVDTALTAATIATGSLGIFHGMKSYFCQDEYGQIAPVYSISAGLDYPGIGPEHAYLHDIGRAQYVPITDDEAVDAFEYLARTEGIICAIESAHAVAQVRKIAKNYSPDQSIIICLSGRGDKDVAAIARYRGVDIHD
;
A
#
# COMPACT_ATOMS: atom_id res chain seq x y z
N MET A 1 -5.74 -0.69 24.55
CA MET A 1 -4.35 -0.63 24.06
C MET A 1 -3.77 0.73 24.41
N SER A 2 -2.49 0.83 24.73
CA SER A 2 -1.86 2.14 24.88
C SER A 2 -1.81 2.85 23.52
N LYS A 3 -1.90 4.19 23.54
CA LYS A 3 -1.92 5.04 22.36
C LYS A 3 -0.78 4.71 21.40
N GLY A 4 -1.07 4.50 20.12
CA GLY A 4 -0.08 4.14 19.09
C GLY A 4 0.56 2.76 19.21
N ARG A 5 -0.03 1.86 20.00
CA ARG A 5 0.43 0.48 20.15
C ARG A 5 -0.61 -0.52 19.68
N TYR A 6 -0.12 -1.55 18.99
CA TYR A 6 -0.83 -2.74 18.57
C TYR A 6 -0.14 -3.94 19.26
N GLY A 7 -0.60 -4.33 20.44
CA GLY A 7 0.13 -5.27 21.30
C GLY A 7 1.54 -4.74 21.62
N ILE A 8 2.56 -5.48 21.23
CA ILE A 8 3.98 -5.09 21.40
C ILE A 8 4.51 -4.20 20.25
N HIS A 9 3.74 -4.06 19.17
CA HIS A 9 4.14 -3.33 17.95
C HIS A 9 3.73 -1.86 18.00
N GLY A 10 4.22 -1.05 17.03
CA GLY A 10 3.94 0.38 16.92
C GLY A 10 4.87 1.24 17.76
N GLY A 11 4.37 2.35 18.24
CA GLY A 11 5.11 3.34 19.04
C GLY A 11 5.71 4.46 18.21
N GLN A 12 6.56 5.27 18.87
CA GLN A 12 7.17 6.47 18.30
C GLN A 12 8.68 6.43 18.59
N TYR A 13 9.43 5.75 17.73
CA TYR A 13 10.89 5.66 17.85
C TYR A 13 11.55 6.64 16.88
N ILE A 14 11.42 7.92 17.19
CA ILE A 14 11.87 9.02 16.34
C ILE A 14 12.76 9.98 17.15
N SER A 15 13.56 10.79 16.46
CA SER A 15 14.38 11.81 17.13
C SER A 15 13.51 12.87 17.80
N GLU A 16 14.06 13.49 18.86
CA GLU A 16 13.41 14.60 19.59
C GLU A 16 13.06 15.78 18.69
N THR A 17 13.80 15.99 17.60
CA THR A 17 13.54 17.06 16.62
C THR A 17 12.19 16.95 15.93
N LEU A 18 11.67 15.73 15.79
CA LEU A 18 10.37 15.44 15.14
C LEU A 18 9.25 15.11 16.13
N MET A 19 9.57 14.88 17.41
CA MET A 19 8.58 14.43 18.39
C MET A 19 7.42 15.42 18.57
N ASN A 20 7.73 16.71 18.68
CA ASN A 20 6.71 17.75 18.82
C ASN A 20 5.79 17.82 17.60
N GLU A 21 6.32 17.60 16.40
CA GLU A 21 5.52 17.57 15.18
C GLU A 21 4.60 16.35 15.14
N LEU A 22 5.06 15.18 15.58
CA LEU A 22 4.20 13.99 15.66
C LEU A 22 3.05 14.16 16.66
N ILE A 23 3.32 14.81 17.80
CA ILE A 23 2.29 15.13 18.80
C ILE A 23 1.27 16.10 18.18
N HIS A 24 1.74 17.16 17.56
CA HIS A 24 0.89 18.15 16.89
C HIS A 24 0.07 17.52 15.74
N LEU A 25 0.71 16.67 14.93
CA LEU A 25 0.03 15.94 13.85
C LEU A 25 -1.12 15.07 14.39
N GLU A 26 -0.87 14.36 15.49
CA GLU A 26 -1.88 13.54 16.13
C GLU A 26 -3.05 14.35 16.66
N GLU A 27 -2.77 15.46 17.37
CA GLU A 27 -3.79 16.37 17.89
C GLU A 27 -4.65 16.96 16.78
N CYS A 28 -4.02 17.44 15.70
CA CYS A 28 -4.73 17.95 14.52
C CYS A 28 -5.57 16.84 13.86
N TYR A 29 -5.02 15.65 13.68
CA TYR A 29 -5.75 14.54 13.08
C TYR A 29 -6.98 14.16 13.92
N GLU A 30 -6.84 14.00 15.24
CA GLU A 30 -7.96 13.68 16.13
C GLU A 30 -9.03 14.78 16.19
N HIS A 31 -8.66 16.04 15.92
CA HIS A 31 -9.60 17.13 15.74
C HIS A 31 -10.34 17.00 14.40
N TYR A 32 -9.60 16.99 13.29
CA TYR A 32 -10.17 17.02 11.93
C TYR A 32 -10.92 15.73 11.56
N LYS A 33 -10.53 14.58 12.09
CA LYS A 33 -11.26 13.33 11.94
C LYS A 33 -12.74 13.44 12.38
N LYS A 34 -13.04 14.31 13.35
CA LYS A 34 -14.39 14.54 13.87
C LYS A 34 -15.05 15.80 13.29
N ASP A 35 -14.33 16.58 12.52
CA ASP A 35 -14.83 17.83 11.94
C ASP A 35 -15.71 17.52 10.72
N PRO A 36 -17.02 17.89 10.74
CA PRO A 36 -17.93 17.67 9.63
C PRO A 36 -17.51 18.37 8.33
N GLU A 37 -16.88 19.56 8.41
CA GLU A 37 -16.45 20.31 7.23
C GLU A 37 -15.26 19.62 6.57
N PHE A 38 -14.28 19.18 7.35
CA PHE A 38 -13.15 18.38 6.83
C PHE A 38 -13.64 17.11 6.15
N ASN A 39 -14.53 16.37 6.80
CA ASN A 39 -15.06 15.12 6.27
C ASN A 39 -15.88 15.35 4.99
N ALA A 40 -16.67 16.42 4.93
CA ALA A 40 -17.43 16.79 3.72
C ALA A 40 -16.49 17.14 2.56
N GLU A 41 -15.42 17.93 2.81
CA GLU A 41 -14.41 18.30 1.82
C GLU A 41 -13.65 17.06 1.33
N LEU A 42 -13.20 16.19 2.24
CA LEU A 42 -12.52 14.93 1.89
C LEU A 42 -13.43 14.01 1.07
N ASN A 43 -14.68 13.82 1.50
CA ASN A 43 -15.63 12.98 0.77
C ASN A 43 -15.91 13.54 -0.64
N LYS A 44 -16.02 14.86 -0.80
CA LYS A 44 -16.15 15.48 -2.10
C LYS A 44 -14.94 15.18 -2.99
N LEU A 45 -13.72 15.29 -2.46
CA LEU A 45 -12.50 14.98 -3.21
C LEU A 45 -12.45 13.49 -3.60
N LEU A 46 -12.79 12.60 -2.68
CA LEU A 46 -12.82 11.17 -2.96
C LEU A 46 -13.85 10.82 -4.04
N ASN A 47 -15.03 11.41 -4.01
CA ASN A 47 -16.10 11.11 -4.97
C ASN A 47 -15.90 11.79 -6.33
N GLU A 48 -15.67 13.10 -6.34
CA GLU A 48 -15.68 13.89 -7.58
C GLU A 48 -14.29 13.88 -8.27
N TYR A 49 -13.21 13.80 -7.51
CA TYR A 49 -11.85 13.87 -8.05
C TYR A 49 -11.15 12.50 -8.12
N ALA A 50 -11.22 11.71 -7.06
CA ALA A 50 -10.60 10.37 -7.07
C ALA A 50 -11.45 9.30 -7.77
N GLY A 51 -12.75 9.56 -8.05
CA GLY A 51 -13.62 8.65 -8.78
C GLY A 51 -14.21 7.53 -7.92
N ARG A 52 -14.35 7.74 -6.60
CA ARG A 52 -14.99 6.79 -5.70
C ARG A 52 -16.53 6.88 -5.77
N PRO A 53 -17.27 5.81 -5.37
CA PRO A 53 -16.74 4.54 -4.86
C PRO A 53 -16.10 3.68 -5.95
N SER A 54 -14.99 2.99 -5.62
CA SER A 54 -14.53 1.91 -6.47
C SER A 54 -15.49 0.72 -6.33
N LEU A 55 -15.78 0.02 -7.42
CA LEU A 55 -16.80 -1.03 -7.42
C LEU A 55 -16.20 -2.43 -7.19
N LEU A 56 -17.02 -3.35 -6.68
CA LEU A 56 -16.77 -4.75 -6.76
C LEU A 56 -17.18 -5.26 -8.15
N TYR A 57 -16.21 -5.77 -8.89
CA TYR A 57 -16.43 -6.42 -10.18
C TYR A 57 -16.51 -7.93 -9.99
N TYR A 58 -17.62 -8.57 -10.41
CA TYR A 58 -17.73 -10.02 -10.42
C TYR A 58 -16.91 -10.60 -11.57
N ALA A 59 -15.83 -11.28 -11.24
CA ALA A 59 -14.92 -11.91 -12.20
C ALA A 59 -15.50 -13.26 -12.64
N GLU A 60 -16.47 -13.21 -13.54
CA GLU A 60 -17.27 -14.39 -13.94
C GLU A 60 -16.42 -15.47 -14.60
N LYS A 61 -15.53 -15.08 -15.52
CA LYS A 61 -14.68 -16.04 -16.23
C LYS A 61 -13.65 -16.68 -15.29
N MET A 62 -13.05 -15.87 -14.42
CA MET A 62 -12.13 -16.36 -13.39
C MET A 62 -12.86 -17.30 -12.42
N THR A 63 -14.08 -16.96 -12.00
CA THR A 63 -14.91 -17.81 -11.13
C THR A 63 -15.19 -19.17 -11.77
N LYS A 64 -15.57 -19.17 -13.05
CA LYS A 64 -15.84 -20.43 -13.80
C LYS A 64 -14.57 -21.26 -14.00
N ASP A 65 -13.45 -20.62 -14.33
CA ASP A 65 -12.19 -21.30 -14.61
C ASP A 65 -11.59 -21.92 -13.33
N LEU A 66 -11.57 -21.18 -12.22
CA LEU A 66 -11.02 -21.65 -10.97
C LEU A 66 -11.94 -22.66 -10.26
N GLY A 67 -13.25 -22.52 -10.40
CA GLY A 67 -14.23 -23.28 -9.61
C GLY A 67 -14.18 -22.91 -8.11
N GLY A 68 -15.13 -23.41 -7.32
CA GLY A 68 -15.27 -23.05 -5.91
C GLY A 68 -15.92 -21.68 -5.72
N ALA A 69 -15.34 -20.81 -4.89
CA ALA A 69 -15.95 -19.52 -4.55
C ALA A 69 -16.17 -18.59 -5.74
N LYS A 70 -17.17 -17.72 -5.63
CA LYS A 70 -17.33 -16.54 -6.50
C LYS A 70 -16.20 -15.54 -6.24
N ILE A 71 -15.57 -15.03 -7.30
CA ILE A 71 -14.46 -14.09 -7.19
C ILE A 71 -14.93 -12.68 -7.51
N TYR A 72 -14.68 -11.77 -6.60
CA TYR A 72 -14.93 -10.34 -6.75
C TYR A 72 -13.61 -9.55 -6.70
N LEU A 73 -13.47 -8.57 -7.59
CA LEU A 73 -12.30 -7.69 -7.64
C LEU A 73 -12.73 -6.31 -7.13
N LYS A 74 -12.11 -5.84 -6.04
CA LYS A 74 -12.25 -4.45 -5.57
C LYS A 74 -11.33 -3.57 -6.40
N ARG A 75 -11.93 -2.75 -7.27
CA ARG A 75 -11.27 -2.07 -8.39
C ARG A 75 -10.60 -0.74 -7.99
N GLU A 76 -9.62 -0.79 -7.08
CA GLU A 76 -8.81 0.38 -6.72
C GLU A 76 -7.87 0.84 -7.87
N ASP A 77 -7.64 -0.01 -8.84
CA ASP A 77 -6.92 0.28 -10.08
C ASP A 77 -7.62 1.31 -10.98
N LEU A 78 -8.92 1.53 -10.80
CA LEU A 78 -9.71 2.51 -11.55
C LEU A 78 -9.79 3.88 -10.89
N ASN A 79 -9.27 4.05 -9.70
CA ASN A 79 -9.19 5.36 -9.06
C ASN A 79 -8.31 6.31 -9.86
N HIS A 80 -8.52 7.63 -9.71
CA HIS A 80 -7.61 8.64 -10.25
C HIS A 80 -6.16 8.34 -9.82
N THR A 81 -5.20 8.54 -10.71
CA THR A 81 -3.78 8.10 -10.64
C THR A 81 -3.55 6.58 -10.79
N GLY A 82 -4.61 5.77 -10.81
CA GLY A 82 -4.54 4.34 -11.11
C GLY A 82 -4.21 3.44 -9.93
N SER A 83 -4.41 3.88 -8.69
CA SER A 83 -4.23 3.03 -7.51
C SER A 83 -4.92 3.58 -6.25
N HIS A 84 -4.98 2.74 -5.19
CA HIS A 84 -5.46 3.11 -3.85
C HIS A 84 -4.68 4.26 -3.19
N LYS A 85 -3.48 4.58 -3.66
CA LYS A 85 -2.60 5.59 -3.05
C LYS A 85 -3.23 6.97 -2.99
N ILE A 86 -4.11 7.31 -3.93
CA ILE A 86 -4.78 8.61 -3.97
C ILE A 86 -5.67 8.85 -2.73
N ASN A 87 -6.25 7.80 -2.15
CA ASN A 87 -7.11 7.93 -0.96
C ASN A 87 -6.33 8.56 0.21
N ASN A 88 -5.17 7.99 0.50
CA ASN A 88 -4.29 8.46 1.57
C ASN A 88 -3.65 9.80 1.23
N ALA A 89 -3.17 9.99 -0.02
CA ALA A 89 -2.50 11.21 -0.44
C ALA A 89 -3.44 12.44 -0.33
N LEU A 90 -4.68 12.33 -0.77
CA LEU A 90 -5.68 13.40 -0.62
C LEU A 90 -5.99 13.68 0.84
N GLY A 91 -6.19 12.64 1.66
CA GLY A 91 -6.48 12.79 3.09
C GLY A 91 -5.35 13.50 3.84
N GLN A 92 -4.11 13.05 3.66
CA GLN A 92 -2.95 13.67 4.31
C GLN A 92 -2.66 15.09 3.77
N ALA A 93 -2.78 15.31 2.46
CA ALA A 93 -2.55 16.64 1.87
C ALA A 93 -3.60 17.66 2.36
N LEU A 94 -4.88 17.25 2.45
CA LEU A 94 -5.93 18.10 3.01
C LEU A 94 -5.67 18.40 4.49
N LEU A 95 -5.29 17.38 5.28
CA LEU A 95 -4.92 17.55 6.68
C LEU A 95 -3.74 18.53 6.82
N ALA A 96 -2.68 18.35 6.03
CA ALA A 96 -1.52 19.24 6.02
C ALA A 96 -1.90 20.69 5.72
N LYS A 97 -2.77 20.92 4.73
CA LYS A 97 -3.28 22.25 4.40
C LYS A 97 -4.05 22.87 5.56
N LYS A 98 -4.90 22.10 6.26
CA LYS A 98 -5.61 22.55 7.47
C LYS A 98 -4.67 22.86 8.63
N MET A 99 -3.53 22.17 8.70
CA MET A 99 -2.44 22.45 9.66
C MET A 99 -1.59 23.68 9.29
N GLY A 100 -1.86 24.34 8.16
CA GLY A 100 -1.10 25.48 7.68
C GLY A 100 0.24 25.14 7.02
N LYS A 101 0.49 23.88 6.68
CA LYS A 101 1.66 23.46 5.92
C LYS A 101 1.55 23.92 4.46
N THR A 102 2.68 24.30 3.87
CA THR A 102 2.75 24.80 2.49
C THR A 102 3.47 23.86 1.54
N ARG A 103 4.18 22.87 2.10
CA ARG A 103 4.99 21.91 1.35
C ARG A 103 4.67 20.47 1.76
N LEU A 104 4.56 19.59 0.75
CA LEU A 104 4.48 18.15 0.93
C LEU A 104 5.76 17.48 0.49
N ILE A 105 6.22 16.50 1.26
CA ILE A 105 7.30 15.59 0.85
C ILE A 105 6.81 14.14 0.94
N ALA A 106 7.34 13.27 0.09
CA ALA A 106 7.03 11.84 0.15
C ALA A 106 8.19 11.00 -0.40
N GLU A 107 8.26 9.76 0.08
CA GLU A 107 9.03 8.69 -0.52
C GLU A 107 8.24 7.97 -1.61
N THR A 108 8.92 7.32 -2.53
CA THR A 108 8.26 6.40 -3.46
C THR A 108 9.25 5.36 -4.01
N GLY A 109 8.77 4.13 -4.26
CA GLY A 109 9.49 3.06 -4.95
C GLY A 109 8.99 2.92 -6.39
N ALA A 110 7.83 2.27 -6.58
CA ALA A 110 7.20 2.13 -7.92
C ALA A 110 6.70 3.45 -8.54
N GLY A 111 6.78 4.57 -7.82
CA GLY A 111 6.32 5.88 -8.29
C GLY A 111 4.84 6.18 -8.03
N GLN A 112 4.01 5.20 -7.72
CA GLN A 112 2.57 5.40 -7.56
C GLN A 112 2.20 6.32 -6.39
N HIS A 113 2.90 6.20 -5.26
CA HIS A 113 2.70 7.10 -4.13
C HIS A 113 3.18 8.52 -4.43
N GLY A 114 4.34 8.64 -5.09
CA GLY A 114 4.88 9.92 -5.54
C GLY A 114 3.91 10.64 -6.49
N VAL A 115 3.39 9.93 -7.50
CA VAL A 115 2.38 10.50 -8.42
C VAL A 115 1.12 10.92 -7.68
N ALA A 116 0.60 10.12 -6.74
CA ALA A 116 -0.57 10.48 -5.96
C ALA A 116 -0.34 11.71 -5.07
N THR A 117 0.84 11.81 -4.44
CA THR A 117 1.21 12.97 -3.62
C THR A 117 1.39 14.22 -4.46
N ALA A 118 2.11 14.12 -5.59
CA ALA A 118 2.27 15.23 -6.54
C ALA A 118 0.91 15.71 -7.08
N THR A 119 0.00 14.78 -7.37
CA THR A 119 -1.37 15.09 -7.80
C THR A 119 -2.15 15.87 -6.73
N ALA A 120 -2.11 15.40 -5.49
CA ALA A 120 -2.78 16.08 -4.37
C ALA A 120 -2.17 17.46 -4.09
N ALA A 121 -0.84 17.59 -4.16
CA ALA A 121 -0.12 18.85 -4.00
C ALA A 121 -0.51 19.87 -5.09
N ALA A 122 -0.48 19.46 -6.37
CA ALA A 122 -0.87 20.30 -7.50
C ALA A 122 -2.32 20.78 -7.35
N PHE A 123 -3.24 19.87 -6.99
CA PHE A 123 -4.65 20.21 -6.78
C PHE A 123 -4.85 21.23 -5.65
N LEU A 124 -4.11 21.08 -4.53
CA LEU A 124 -4.24 21.94 -3.36
C LEU A 124 -3.36 23.19 -3.39
N GLY A 125 -2.54 23.37 -4.44
CA GLY A 125 -1.63 24.50 -4.61
C GLY A 125 -0.47 24.50 -3.60
N MET A 126 0.09 23.33 -3.31
CA MET A 126 1.21 23.15 -2.36
C MET A 126 2.50 22.78 -3.10
N GLU A 127 3.65 23.19 -2.55
CA GLU A 127 4.96 22.68 -3.01
C GLU A 127 5.04 21.17 -2.82
N CYS A 128 5.75 20.47 -3.71
CA CYS A 128 5.91 19.02 -3.62
C CYS A 128 7.35 18.59 -3.97
N GLU A 129 7.96 17.81 -3.09
CA GLU A 129 9.23 17.16 -3.36
C GLU A 129 9.14 15.66 -3.07
N ILE A 130 9.62 14.84 -4.00
CA ILE A 130 9.53 13.40 -3.94
C ILE A 130 10.94 12.80 -3.91
N PHE A 131 11.18 11.93 -2.95
CA PHE A 131 12.43 11.18 -2.82
C PHE A 131 12.23 9.77 -3.36
N MET A 132 13.08 9.36 -4.29
CA MET A 132 12.98 8.07 -4.96
C MET A 132 14.38 7.49 -5.13
N GLY A 133 14.55 6.20 -4.84
CA GLY A 133 15.84 5.54 -5.05
C GLY A 133 16.30 5.68 -6.50
N LYS A 134 17.61 5.89 -6.73
CA LYS A 134 18.16 6.05 -8.09
C LYS A 134 17.84 4.83 -8.97
N GLU A 135 17.94 3.64 -8.42
CA GLU A 135 17.58 2.38 -9.10
C GLU A 135 16.11 2.40 -9.54
N ASP A 136 15.22 2.85 -8.64
CA ASP A 136 13.79 2.93 -8.92
C ASP A 136 13.46 4.05 -9.92
N THR A 137 14.19 5.19 -9.89
CA THR A 137 13.99 6.26 -10.87
C THR A 137 14.28 5.79 -12.30
N ASP A 138 15.30 4.94 -12.46
CA ASP A 138 15.66 4.39 -13.78
C ASP A 138 14.64 3.33 -14.26
N ARG A 139 14.11 2.52 -13.34
CA ARG A 139 13.10 1.51 -13.66
C ARG A 139 11.73 2.13 -13.99
N GLN A 140 11.41 3.28 -13.40
CA GLN A 140 10.07 3.90 -13.40
C GLN A 140 10.09 5.33 -13.98
N ALA A 141 10.89 5.56 -15.04
CA ALA A 141 11.09 6.88 -15.64
C ALA A 141 9.77 7.58 -16.05
N LEU A 142 8.77 6.81 -16.50
CA LEU A 142 7.45 7.35 -16.83
C LEU A 142 6.75 7.97 -15.61
N ASN A 143 6.85 7.35 -14.44
CA ASN A 143 6.27 7.91 -13.22
C ASN A 143 7.07 9.12 -12.72
N VAL A 144 8.40 9.12 -12.90
CA VAL A 144 9.23 10.31 -12.62
C VAL A 144 8.74 11.50 -13.44
N TYR A 145 8.59 11.31 -14.75
CA TYR A 145 8.09 12.37 -15.63
C TYR A 145 6.67 12.85 -15.28
N ARG A 146 5.79 11.92 -14.87
CA ARG A 146 4.44 12.28 -14.38
C ARG A 146 4.49 13.17 -13.15
N MET A 147 5.38 12.89 -12.19
CA MET A 147 5.55 13.71 -11.00
C MET A 147 6.07 15.10 -11.34
N GLU A 148 7.05 15.19 -12.24
CA GLU A 148 7.59 16.47 -12.72
C GLU A 148 6.55 17.28 -13.50
N LEU A 149 5.75 16.63 -14.34
CA LEU A 149 4.65 17.27 -15.09
C LEU A 149 3.57 17.85 -14.13
N LEU A 150 3.37 17.22 -12.97
CA LEU A 150 2.49 17.70 -11.91
C LEU A 150 3.11 18.82 -11.05
N GLY A 151 4.35 19.23 -11.37
CA GLY A 151 5.06 20.31 -10.68
C GLY A 151 5.86 19.85 -9.46
N ALA A 152 5.96 18.56 -9.20
CA ALA A 152 6.81 18.07 -8.13
C ALA A 152 8.28 18.02 -8.56
N LYS A 153 9.19 18.23 -7.60
CA LYS A 153 10.62 18.01 -7.78
C LYS A 153 10.98 16.62 -7.31
N VAL A 154 11.57 15.81 -8.20
CA VAL A 154 12.01 14.45 -7.85
C VAL A 154 13.49 14.44 -7.53
N HIS A 155 13.85 13.86 -6.37
CA HIS A 155 15.21 13.74 -5.86
C HIS A 155 15.66 12.27 -5.94
N PRO A 156 16.57 11.91 -6.86
CA PRO A 156 17.16 10.58 -6.88
C PRO A 156 18.06 10.36 -5.65
N VAL A 157 17.76 9.33 -4.87
CA VAL A 157 18.55 8.95 -3.69
C VAL A 157 19.61 7.93 -4.10
N THR A 158 20.88 8.27 -3.90
CA THR A 158 22.04 7.47 -4.31
C THR A 158 22.74 6.75 -3.17
N SER A 159 22.23 6.84 -1.95
CA SER A 159 22.74 6.16 -0.77
C SER A 159 22.15 4.74 -0.64
N GLY A 160 22.88 3.86 0.07
CA GLY A 160 22.43 2.51 0.40
C GLY A 160 22.22 1.63 -0.83
N THR A 161 21.08 0.95 -0.89
CA THR A 161 20.66 0.10 -2.03
C THR A 161 19.98 0.90 -3.13
N MET A 162 19.83 2.22 -2.97
CA MET A 162 19.18 3.13 -3.92
C MET A 162 17.73 2.74 -4.26
N THR A 163 17.02 2.16 -3.28
CA THR A 163 15.62 1.70 -3.39
C THR A 163 14.71 2.40 -2.39
N LEU A 164 13.45 1.96 -2.27
CA LEU A 164 12.42 2.55 -1.42
C LEU A 164 12.86 2.77 0.03
N LYS A 165 13.61 1.83 0.65
CA LYS A 165 14.11 1.97 2.02
C LYS A 165 14.96 3.25 2.19
N ASP A 166 15.84 3.51 1.24
CA ASP A 166 16.73 4.67 1.30
C ASP A 166 16.01 5.98 0.97
N ALA A 167 14.98 5.90 0.12
CA ALA A 167 14.07 7.02 -0.11
C ALA A 167 13.34 7.41 1.18
N VAL A 168 12.85 6.45 1.98
CA VAL A 168 12.25 6.72 3.31
C VAL A 168 13.24 7.42 4.23
N ASN A 169 14.48 6.91 4.31
CA ASN A 169 15.52 7.50 5.16
C ASN A 169 15.81 8.96 4.78
N GLU A 170 15.90 9.26 3.49
CA GLU A 170 16.18 10.60 3.00
C GLU A 170 15.01 11.55 3.25
N THR A 171 13.78 11.08 3.01
CA THR A 171 12.56 11.85 3.29
C THR A 171 12.46 12.21 4.78
N MET A 172 12.78 11.30 5.69
CA MET A 172 12.80 11.57 7.13
C MET A 172 13.87 12.60 7.51
N ARG A 173 15.06 12.56 6.88
CA ARG A 173 16.10 13.58 7.07
C ARG A 173 15.64 14.96 6.60
N GLU A 174 15.07 15.03 5.40
CA GLU A 174 14.55 16.29 4.86
C GLU A 174 13.39 16.83 5.69
N TRP A 175 12.51 15.97 6.20
CA TRP A 175 11.44 16.39 7.09
C TRP A 175 11.99 17.09 8.35
N SER A 176 13.06 16.54 8.94
CA SER A 176 13.72 17.15 10.10
C SER A 176 14.30 18.55 9.80
N ASN A 177 14.73 18.80 8.55
CA ASN A 177 15.29 20.08 8.15
C ASN A 177 14.25 21.21 8.05
N ARG A 178 13.01 20.87 7.63
CA ARG A 178 11.95 21.84 7.35
C ARG A 178 10.59 21.45 7.96
N VAL A 179 10.60 20.95 9.19
CA VAL A 179 9.40 20.44 9.86
C VAL A 179 8.30 21.49 10.04
N SER A 180 8.66 22.79 10.16
CA SER A 180 7.70 23.86 10.44
C SER A 180 6.69 24.08 9.32
N ASP A 181 7.12 24.03 8.06
CA ASP A 181 6.29 24.31 6.87
C ASP A 181 5.95 23.07 6.04
N THR A 182 6.52 21.92 6.39
CA THR A 182 6.48 20.69 5.60
C THR A 182 5.71 19.59 6.30
N HIS A 183 4.86 18.89 5.56
CA HIS A 183 4.25 17.63 5.98
C HIS A 183 4.83 16.46 5.18
N TYR A 184 5.22 15.41 5.89
CA TYR A 184 5.61 14.15 5.28
C TYR A 184 4.35 13.33 4.99
N VAL A 185 4.02 13.15 3.71
CA VAL A 185 2.92 12.29 3.26
C VAL A 185 3.42 10.85 3.21
N LEU A 186 3.37 10.14 4.32
CA LEU A 186 3.86 8.77 4.41
C LEU A 186 2.95 7.81 3.64
N GLY A 187 3.54 6.99 2.76
CA GLY A 187 2.83 6.24 1.72
C GLY A 187 2.22 4.92 2.16
N SER A 188 2.46 4.46 3.39
CA SER A 188 1.95 3.16 3.87
C SER A 188 1.57 3.20 5.36
N VAL A 189 1.02 2.11 5.89
CA VAL A 189 0.64 1.93 7.31
C VAL A 189 1.86 1.62 8.17
N MET A 190 2.93 2.33 7.96
CA MET A 190 4.23 2.19 8.62
C MET A 190 4.67 3.50 9.27
N GLY A 191 5.84 3.50 9.88
CA GLY A 191 6.39 4.69 10.50
C GLY A 191 5.96 4.90 11.96
N PRO A 192 6.42 6.00 12.58
CA PRO A 192 6.05 6.33 13.94
C PRO A 192 4.56 6.67 14.06
N HIS A 193 3.95 6.34 15.20
CA HIS A 193 2.61 6.86 15.49
C HIS A 193 2.60 8.40 15.37
N PRO A 194 1.59 9.05 14.74
CA PRO A 194 0.28 8.52 14.36
C PRO A 194 0.16 8.00 12.91
N PHE A 195 1.22 7.95 12.11
CA PHE A 195 1.12 7.60 10.69
C PHE A 195 0.40 6.28 10.40
N PRO A 196 0.69 5.14 11.09
CA PRO A 196 -0.02 3.90 10.80
C PRO A 196 -1.54 4.03 10.96
N MET A 197 -2.00 4.79 11.96
CA MET A 197 -3.40 5.07 12.21
C MET A 197 -4.01 5.97 11.14
N ILE A 198 -3.35 7.07 10.80
CA ILE A 198 -3.82 8.04 9.79
C ILE A 198 -3.98 7.37 8.43
N VAL A 199 -2.94 6.65 7.98
CA VAL A 199 -2.97 5.97 6.67
C VAL A 199 -4.03 4.88 6.64
N ARG A 200 -4.15 4.06 7.70
CA ARG A 200 -5.21 3.06 7.82
C ARG A 200 -6.59 3.70 7.67
N ASP A 201 -6.84 4.76 8.42
CA ASP A 201 -8.16 5.40 8.45
C ASP A 201 -8.53 5.95 7.07
N PHE A 202 -7.62 6.61 6.35
CA PHE A 202 -7.87 7.08 4.99
C PHE A 202 -8.00 5.95 3.97
N GLN A 203 -7.36 4.81 4.19
CA GLN A 203 -7.52 3.64 3.32
C GLN A 203 -8.73 2.77 3.68
N SER A 204 -9.30 2.91 4.86
CA SER A 204 -10.41 2.08 5.34
C SER A 204 -11.68 2.20 4.50
N VAL A 205 -11.79 3.27 3.69
CA VAL A 205 -12.85 3.44 2.68
C VAL A 205 -12.94 2.25 1.72
N ILE A 206 -11.82 1.56 1.47
CA ILE A 206 -11.78 0.34 0.61
C ILE A 206 -12.68 -0.74 1.17
N SER A 207 -12.49 -1.12 2.44
CA SER A 207 -13.30 -2.16 3.09
C SER A 207 -14.69 -1.69 3.48
N GLN A 208 -14.88 -0.39 3.78
CA GLN A 208 -16.19 0.16 4.04
C GLN A 208 -17.10 -0.03 2.80
N GLU A 209 -16.65 0.43 1.65
CA GLU A 209 -17.40 0.26 0.39
C GLU A 209 -17.56 -1.21 0.00
N ALA A 210 -16.50 -2.02 0.16
CA ALA A 210 -16.55 -3.44 -0.18
C ALA A 210 -17.59 -4.18 0.66
N LYS A 211 -17.69 -3.86 1.95
CA LYS A 211 -18.67 -4.46 2.87
C LYS A 211 -20.11 -4.11 2.48
N GLU A 212 -20.38 -2.85 2.17
CA GLU A 212 -21.68 -2.40 1.70
C GLU A 212 -22.05 -3.04 0.37
N GLN A 213 -21.11 -3.09 -0.58
CA GLN A 213 -21.31 -3.62 -1.92
C GLN A 213 -21.57 -5.14 -1.92
N ILE A 214 -20.79 -5.91 -1.14
CA ILE A 214 -20.95 -7.37 -1.09
C ILE A 214 -22.26 -7.75 -0.39
N LEU A 215 -22.64 -7.06 0.68
CA LEU A 215 -23.92 -7.28 1.35
C LEU A 215 -25.11 -6.97 0.42
N LYS A 216 -25.00 -5.92 -0.39
CA LYS A 216 -26.03 -5.57 -1.38
C LYS A 216 -26.13 -6.60 -2.49
N THR A 217 -25.01 -7.18 -2.91
CA THR A 217 -24.93 -8.11 -4.05
C THR A 217 -25.25 -9.55 -3.66
N GLU A 218 -24.68 -10.05 -2.56
CA GLU A 218 -24.75 -11.44 -2.12
C GLU A 218 -25.70 -11.66 -0.92
N GLY A 219 -26.16 -10.58 -0.26
CA GLY A 219 -26.96 -10.67 0.96
C GLY A 219 -26.21 -11.16 2.20
N LYS A 220 -24.90 -11.45 2.06
CA LYS A 220 -24.02 -11.96 3.12
C LYS A 220 -22.59 -11.47 2.90
N LEU A 221 -21.75 -11.57 3.92
CA LEU A 221 -20.33 -11.28 3.81
C LEU A 221 -19.61 -12.36 2.99
N GLN A 222 -18.50 -11.97 2.39
CA GLN A 222 -17.56 -12.87 1.74
C GLN A 222 -16.87 -13.79 2.76
N ALA A 223 -16.37 -14.93 2.28
CA ALA A 223 -15.59 -15.85 3.11
C ALA A 223 -14.13 -15.39 3.31
N ALA A 224 -13.57 -14.67 2.33
CA ALA A 224 -12.20 -14.18 2.43
C ALA A 224 -12.00 -12.81 1.76
N VAL A 225 -11.04 -12.05 2.28
CA VAL A 225 -10.46 -10.86 1.65
C VAL A 225 -8.97 -11.11 1.45
N VAL A 226 -8.51 -10.95 0.21
CA VAL A 226 -7.12 -11.22 -0.18
C VAL A 226 -6.49 -9.95 -0.76
N ALA A 227 -5.33 -9.55 -0.25
CA ALA A 227 -4.62 -8.35 -0.70
C ALA A 227 -3.10 -8.54 -0.63
N CYS A 228 -2.36 -7.89 -1.53
CA CYS A 228 -0.90 -7.89 -1.49
C CYS A 228 -0.39 -7.03 -0.33
N VAL A 229 0.78 -7.38 0.20
CA VAL A 229 1.39 -6.73 1.36
C VAL A 229 2.89 -6.46 1.12
N GLY A 230 3.24 -5.17 1.09
CA GLY A 230 4.59 -4.68 1.34
C GLY A 230 4.55 -3.98 2.71
N GLY A 231 4.58 -2.63 2.77
CA GLY A 231 4.23 -1.91 4.00
C GLY A 231 2.78 -2.13 4.46
N GLY A 232 1.87 -2.49 3.55
CA GLY A 232 0.55 -3.04 3.84
C GLY A 232 -0.63 -2.08 3.78
N SER A 233 -0.53 -0.89 3.14
CA SER A 233 -1.61 0.11 3.17
C SER A 233 -2.88 -0.36 2.46
N ASN A 234 -2.78 -0.99 1.28
CA ASN A 234 -3.96 -1.49 0.59
C ASN A 234 -4.61 -2.66 1.36
N ALA A 235 -3.80 -3.55 1.89
CA ALA A 235 -4.29 -4.70 2.66
C ALA A 235 -4.97 -4.24 3.96
N MET A 236 -4.39 -3.28 4.68
CA MET A 236 -5.04 -2.73 5.87
C MET A 236 -6.35 -2.02 5.52
N GLY A 237 -6.37 -1.25 4.43
CA GLY A 237 -7.61 -0.64 3.92
C GLY A 237 -8.68 -1.68 3.57
N ALA A 238 -8.27 -2.80 2.95
CA ALA A 238 -9.17 -3.89 2.58
C ALA A 238 -9.66 -4.72 3.77
N PHE A 239 -8.85 -4.85 4.84
CA PHE A 239 -9.13 -5.69 6.00
C PHE A 239 -9.89 -4.97 7.11
N TYR A 240 -9.67 -3.66 7.28
CA TYR A 240 -10.00 -2.93 8.51
C TYR A 240 -11.45 -3.12 8.98
N ASN A 241 -12.42 -2.94 8.11
CA ASN A 241 -13.84 -3.09 8.47
C ASN A 241 -14.32 -4.55 8.57
N PHE A 242 -13.44 -5.52 8.34
CA PHE A 242 -13.68 -6.95 8.52
C PHE A 242 -12.92 -7.57 9.69
N ILE A 243 -12.09 -6.80 10.41
CA ILE A 243 -11.29 -7.34 11.52
C ILE A 243 -12.17 -8.01 12.57
N GLU A 244 -13.34 -7.45 12.87
CA GLU A 244 -14.27 -8.00 13.88
C GLU A 244 -15.18 -9.11 13.31
N ASP A 245 -15.28 -9.26 11.99
CA ASP A 245 -16.05 -10.33 11.34
C ASP A 245 -15.21 -11.61 11.31
N LYS A 246 -15.29 -12.41 12.37
CA LYS A 246 -14.38 -13.54 12.60
C LYS A 246 -14.53 -14.69 11.59
N ASP A 247 -15.67 -14.75 10.90
CA ASP A 247 -15.96 -15.73 9.85
C ASP A 247 -15.39 -15.31 8.47
N VAL A 248 -14.76 -14.14 8.38
CA VAL A 248 -14.10 -13.65 7.17
C VAL A 248 -12.60 -13.86 7.30
N ASP A 249 -12.01 -14.69 6.44
CA ASP A 249 -10.56 -14.88 6.37
C ASP A 249 -9.87 -13.61 5.83
N LEU A 250 -8.81 -13.15 6.50
CA LEU A 250 -7.97 -12.05 6.03
C LEU A 250 -6.61 -12.61 5.60
N ILE A 251 -6.29 -12.48 4.30
CA ILE A 251 -5.10 -13.10 3.71
C ILE A 251 -4.23 -12.04 3.04
N GLY A 252 -3.07 -11.78 3.64
CA GLY A 252 -2.02 -10.90 3.10
C GLY A 252 -1.03 -11.71 2.25
N CYS A 253 -0.76 -11.24 1.03
CA CYS A 253 0.17 -11.89 0.12
C CYS A 253 1.47 -11.10 0.05
N GLU A 254 2.55 -11.66 0.62
CA GLU A 254 3.88 -11.05 0.64
C GLU A 254 4.68 -11.42 -0.60
N ALA A 255 5.60 -10.55 -1.01
CA ALA A 255 6.48 -10.79 -2.14
C ALA A 255 7.66 -11.67 -1.72
N ALA A 256 7.62 -12.94 -2.08
CA ALA A 256 8.70 -13.89 -1.81
C ALA A 256 9.85 -13.82 -2.84
N GLY A 257 9.75 -12.99 -3.88
CA GLY A 257 10.81 -12.85 -4.87
C GLY A 257 11.19 -14.17 -5.51
N LYS A 258 12.42 -14.61 -5.28
CA LYS A 258 12.92 -15.91 -5.77
C LYS A 258 12.70 -17.07 -4.80
N GLY A 259 12.01 -16.81 -3.69
CA GLY A 259 11.69 -17.81 -2.65
C GLY A 259 12.17 -17.39 -1.27
N VAL A 260 11.41 -17.79 -0.24
CA VAL A 260 11.72 -17.45 1.18
C VAL A 260 13.01 -18.08 1.68
N ASP A 261 13.49 -19.15 1.04
CA ASP A 261 14.75 -19.82 1.35
C ASP A 261 15.96 -19.16 0.66
N THR A 262 15.77 -18.04 -0.03
CA THR A 262 16.83 -17.31 -0.73
C THR A 262 17.03 -15.93 -0.10
N ALA A 263 18.17 -15.29 -0.41
CA ALA A 263 18.40 -13.89 -0.03
C ALA A 263 17.58 -12.88 -0.88
N LEU A 264 16.87 -13.35 -1.91
CA LEU A 264 16.12 -12.54 -2.85
C LEU A 264 14.61 -12.63 -2.53
N THR A 265 14.22 -12.13 -1.37
CA THR A 265 12.84 -12.11 -0.87
C THR A 265 12.53 -10.81 -0.14
N ALA A 266 11.26 -10.40 -0.12
CA ALA A 266 10.74 -9.30 0.69
C ALA A 266 9.56 -9.76 1.58
N ALA A 267 9.42 -11.07 1.80
CA ALA A 267 8.35 -11.65 2.63
C ALA A 267 8.67 -11.47 4.12
N THR A 268 8.30 -10.32 4.66
CA THR A 268 8.71 -9.85 5.99
C THR A 268 8.16 -10.70 7.15
N ILE A 269 6.90 -11.14 7.09
CA ILE A 269 6.33 -12.03 8.12
C ILE A 269 6.98 -13.42 8.04
N ALA A 270 7.23 -13.90 6.83
CA ALA A 270 7.81 -15.23 6.64
C ALA A 270 9.30 -15.32 7.05
N THR A 271 10.08 -14.25 6.85
CA THR A 271 11.55 -14.29 7.00
C THR A 271 12.12 -13.28 7.99
N GLY A 272 11.35 -12.28 8.38
CA GLY A 272 11.79 -11.20 9.26
C GLY A 272 11.73 -11.55 10.74
N SER A 273 12.20 -10.64 11.56
CA SER A 273 12.14 -10.74 13.02
C SER A 273 11.78 -9.39 13.65
N LEU A 274 11.42 -9.43 14.94
CA LEU A 274 10.97 -8.24 15.67
C LEU A 274 12.12 -7.27 15.91
N GLY A 275 11.87 -5.98 15.60
CA GLY A 275 12.84 -4.91 15.88
C GLY A 275 12.24 -3.53 15.72
N ILE A 276 13.11 -2.51 15.72
CA ILE A 276 12.73 -1.11 15.53
C ILE A 276 13.26 -0.65 14.18
N PHE A 277 12.36 -0.13 13.35
CA PHE A 277 12.65 0.24 11.98
C PHE A 277 11.77 1.41 11.54
N HIS A 278 12.32 2.42 10.89
CA HIS A 278 11.60 3.61 10.41
C HIS A 278 10.63 4.22 11.46
N GLY A 279 11.07 4.28 12.71
CA GLY A 279 10.30 4.92 13.79
C GLY A 279 9.21 4.06 14.43
N MET A 280 9.08 2.80 14.07
CA MET A 280 8.11 1.84 14.60
C MET A 280 8.77 0.57 15.10
N LYS A 281 8.13 -0.13 16.04
CA LYS A 281 8.44 -1.52 16.38
C LYS A 281 7.53 -2.45 15.59
N SER A 282 8.12 -3.33 14.77
CA SER A 282 7.39 -4.27 13.93
C SER A 282 8.30 -5.43 13.52
N TYR A 283 7.82 -6.31 12.64
CA TYR A 283 8.69 -7.26 11.94
C TYR A 283 9.38 -6.56 10.78
N PHE A 284 10.66 -6.88 10.56
CA PHE A 284 11.40 -6.50 9.36
C PHE A 284 12.51 -7.51 9.04
N CYS A 285 12.93 -7.52 7.78
CA CYS A 285 14.03 -8.36 7.32
C CYS A 285 15.36 -7.80 7.86
N GLN A 286 16.03 -8.57 8.69
CA GLN A 286 17.30 -8.18 9.31
C GLN A 286 18.25 -9.38 9.37
N ASP A 287 19.56 -9.08 9.39
CA ASP A 287 20.61 -10.06 9.55
C ASP A 287 20.81 -10.46 11.04
N GLU A 288 21.75 -11.34 11.29
CA GLU A 288 22.11 -11.81 12.64
C GLU A 288 22.63 -10.70 13.59
N TYR A 289 23.04 -9.55 13.04
CA TYR A 289 23.50 -8.38 13.78
C TYR A 289 22.41 -7.31 13.98
N GLY A 290 21.18 -7.57 13.51
CA GLY A 290 20.07 -6.62 13.57
C GLY A 290 20.13 -5.51 12.53
N GLN A 291 20.98 -5.64 11.50
CA GLN A 291 21.00 -4.69 10.37
C GLN A 291 19.91 -5.05 9.37
N ILE A 292 19.38 -4.03 8.72
CA ILE A 292 18.36 -4.23 7.68
C ILE A 292 18.95 -5.06 6.55
N ALA A 293 18.41 -6.24 6.32
CA ALA A 293 18.81 -7.09 5.21
C ALA A 293 18.33 -6.49 3.87
N PRO A 294 19.11 -6.59 2.80
CA PRO A 294 18.63 -6.31 1.45
C PRO A 294 17.43 -7.21 1.14
N VAL A 295 16.42 -6.65 0.49
CA VAL A 295 15.25 -7.39 0.03
C VAL A 295 15.13 -7.32 -1.48
N TYR A 296 14.30 -8.18 -2.05
CA TYR A 296 14.09 -8.22 -3.49
C TYR A 296 12.66 -8.66 -3.83
N SER A 297 12.08 -7.99 -4.81
CA SER A 297 10.86 -8.39 -5.51
C SER A 297 10.87 -7.82 -6.93
N ILE A 298 10.28 -8.51 -7.90
CA ILE A 298 9.95 -7.95 -9.21
C ILE A 298 9.03 -6.73 -9.08
N SER A 299 8.27 -6.67 -7.99
CA SER A 299 7.36 -5.58 -7.67
C SER A 299 8.07 -4.51 -6.83
N ALA A 300 8.43 -3.38 -7.43
CA ALA A 300 9.05 -2.25 -6.72
C ALA A 300 8.14 -1.70 -5.59
N GLY A 301 6.82 -1.85 -5.68
CA GLY A 301 5.89 -1.42 -4.64
C GLY A 301 5.82 -2.34 -3.42
N LEU A 302 6.34 -3.57 -3.52
CA LEU A 302 6.44 -4.54 -2.43
C LEU A 302 7.91 -4.77 -1.99
N ASP A 303 8.87 -4.15 -2.65
CA ASP A 303 10.29 -4.23 -2.34
C ASP A 303 10.63 -3.36 -1.12
N TYR A 304 10.14 -3.78 0.04
CA TYR A 304 10.27 -3.08 1.31
C TYR A 304 10.55 -4.07 2.44
N PRO A 305 11.58 -3.85 3.27
CA PRO A 305 12.04 -4.82 4.24
C PRO A 305 11.23 -4.87 5.56
N GLY A 306 10.09 -4.24 5.63
CA GLY A 306 9.28 -4.16 6.84
C GLY A 306 7.79 -4.24 6.59
N ILE A 307 7.00 -4.38 7.65
CA ILE A 307 5.54 -4.43 7.59
C ILE A 307 4.92 -3.49 8.62
N GLY A 308 3.73 -2.96 8.33
CA GLY A 308 2.99 -2.12 9.26
C GLY A 308 2.73 -2.80 10.62
N PRO A 309 2.82 -2.07 11.73
CA PRO A 309 2.73 -2.65 13.07
C PRO A 309 1.35 -3.26 13.38
N GLU A 310 0.28 -2.78 12.76
CA GLU A 310 -1.04 -3.37 12.90
C GLU A 310 -1.15 -4.72 12.18
N HIS A 311 -0.49 -4.89 11.02
CA HIS A 311 -0.37 -6.19 10.36
C HIS A 311 0.40 -7.19 11.22
N ALA A 312 1.54 -6.77 11.78
CA ALA A 312 2.31 -7.60 12.70
C ALA A 312 1.46 -8.08 13.89
N TYR A 313 0.67 -7.19 14.45
CA TYR A 313 -0.27 -7.53 15.53
C TYR A 313 -1.37 -8.50 15.07
N LEU A 314 -1.99 -8.27 13.91
CA LEU A 314 -3.01 -9.18 13.38
C LEU A 314 -2.46 -10.58 13.10
N HIS A 315 -1.19 -10.66 12.69
CA HIS A 315 -0.48 -11.93 12.57
C HIS A 315 -0.32 -12.62 13.92
N ASP A 316 0.23 -11.91 14.93
CA ASP A 316 0.53 -12.47 16.25
C ASP A 316 -0.71 -13.03 16.96
N ILE A 317 -1.86 -12.38 16.80
CA ILE A 317 -3.12 -12.85 17.39
C ILE A 317 -3.88 -13.85 16.50
N GLY A 318 -3.29 -14.26 15.37
CA GLY A 318 -3.89 -15.21 14.43
C GLY A 318 -5.13 -14.67 13.71
N ARG A 319 -5.33 -13.34 13.63
CA ARG A 319 -6.50 -12.76 12.95
C ARG A 319 -6.32 -12.67 11.45
N ALA A 320 -5.13 -12.47 10.97
CA ALA A 320 -4.79 -12.45 9.56
C ALA A 320 -3.66 -13.45 9.25
N GLN A 321 -3.73 -14.09 8.10
CA GLN A 321 -2.70 -14.97 7.58
C GLN A 321 -1.84 -14.20 6.58
N TYR A 322 -0.54 -14.49 6.55
CA TYR A 322 0.38 -13.91 5.57
C TYR A 322 1.06 -15.04 4.82
N VAL A 323 0.99 -14.98 3.50
CA VAL A 323 1.46 -16.05 2.62
C VAL A 323 2.49 -15.51 1.62
N PRO A 324 3.63 -16.19 1.45
CA PRO A 324 4.63 -15.80 0.48
C PRO A 324 4.20 -16.20 -0.94
N ILE A 325 4.37 -15.28 -1.89
CA ILE A 325 4.12 -15.48 -3.33
C ILE A 325 5.39 -15.13 -4.08
N THR A 326 5.87 -16.03 -4.91
CA THR A 326 7.08 -15.84 -5.72
C THR A 326 6.82 -14.93 -6.93
N ASP A 327 7.91 -14.40 -7.51
CA ASP A 327 7.83 -13.60 -8.73
C ASP A 327 7.18 -14.38 -9.88
N ASP A 328 7.53 -15.67 -10.05
CA ASP A 328 6.94 -16.51 -11.11
C ASP A 328 5.43 -16.65 -10.93
N GLU A 329 4.97 -16.92 -9.71
CA GLU A 329 3.54 -17.03 -9.40
C GLU A 329 2.80 -15.72 -9.64
N ALA A 330 3.42 -14.59 -9.28
CA ALA A 330 2.84 -13.26 -9.48
C ALA A 330 2.76 -12.91 -10.98
N VAL A 331 3.83 -13.18 -11.76
CA VAL A 331 3.84 -12.93 -13.21
C VAL A 331 2.83 -13.82 -13.93
N ASP A 332 2.75 -15.10 -13.57
CA ASP A 332 1.73 -16.02 -14.12
C ASP A 332 0.30 -15.55 -13.80
N ALA A 333 0.08 -15.00 -12.61
CA ALA A 333 -1.22 -14.47 -12.21
C ALA A 333 -1.57 -13.15 -12.91
N PHE A 334 -0.57 -12.29 -13.15
CA PHE A 334 -0.71 -11.08 -13.94
C PHE A 334 -1.19 -11.39 -15.36
N GLU A 335 -0.52 -12.33 -16.04
CA GLU A 335 -0.90 -12.76 -17.38
C GLU A 335 -2.24 -13.48 -17.39
N TYR A 336 -2.51 -14.30 -16.37
CA TYR A 336 -3.77 -15.02 -16.22
C TYR A 336 -4.96 -14.05 -16.15
N LEU A 337 -4.91 -13.05 -15.28
CA LEU A 337 -5.99 -12.06 -15.12
C LEU A 337 -6.19 -11.25 -16.41
N ALA A 338 -5.09 -10.86 -17.08
CA ALA A 338 -5.15 -10.15 -18.35
C ALA A 338 -5.87 -10.96 -19.45
N ARG A 339 -5.56 -12.26 -19.55
CA ARG A 339 -6.17 -13.14 -20.58
C ARG A 339 -7.61 -13.55 -20.23
N THR A 340 -7.91 -13.71 -18.95
CA THR A 340 -9.21 -14.23 -18.50
C THR A 340 -10.25 -13.12 -18.39
N GLU A 341 -9.92 -11.99 -17.76
CA GLU A 341 -10.85 -10.89 -17.50
C GLU A 341 -10.57 -9.63 -18.33
N GLY A 342 -9.47 -9.60 -19.10
CA GLY A 342 -9.09 -8.40 -19.84
C GLY A 342 -8.57 -7.26 -18.92
N ILE A 343 -8.07 -7.60 -17.74
CA ILE A 343 -7.61 -6.63 -16.73
C ILE A 343 -6.11 -6.77 -16.53
N ILE A 344 -5.34 -5.75 -16.89
CA ILE A 344 -3.91 -5.63 -16.63
C ILE A 344 -3.75 -4.94 -15.27
N CYS A 345 -3.69 -5.72 -14.19
CA CYS A 345 -3.50 -5.20 -12.83
C CYS A 345 -2.03 -4.90 -12.55
N ALA A 346 -1.75 -4.09 -11.54
CA ALA A 346 -0.39 -3.92 -11.04
C ALA A 346 0.22 -5.26 -10.61
N ILE A 347 1.52 -5.44 -10.82
CA ILE A 347 2.24 -6.67 -10.42
C ILE A 347 2.13 -6.90 -8.90
N GLU A 348 2.02 -5.84 -8.12
CA GLU A 348 1.69 -5.91 -6.70
C GLU A 348 0.39 -6.69 -6.48
N SER A 349 -0.69 -6.30 -7.15
CA SER A 349 -2.02 -6.92 -7.03
C SER A 349 -2.04 -8.37 -7.52
N ALA A 350 -1.18 -8.70 -8.48
CA ALA A 350 -1.08 -10.05 -9.03
C ALA A 350 -0.67 -11.09 -7.98
N HIS A 351 0.04 -10.68 -6.90
CA HIS A 351 0.32 -11.56 -5.76
C HIS A 351 -0.97 -12.07 -5.09
N ALA A 352 -1.96 -11.19 -4.91
CA ALA A 352 -3.26 -11.57 -4.37
C ALA A 352 -4.05 -12.48 -5.34
N VAL A 353 -3.97 -12.19 -6.63
CA VAL A 353 -4.58 -13.06 -7.68
C VAL A 353 -3.94 -14.44 -7.66
N ALA A 354 -2.60 -14.53 -7.53
CA ALA A 354 -1.87 -15.79 -7.44
C ALA A 354 -2.37 -16.66 -6.27
N GLN A 355 -2.56 -16.04 -5.10
CA GLN A 355 -3.06 -16.77 -3.94
C GLN A 355 -4.49 -17.27 -4.15
N VAL A 356 -5.37 -16.45 -4.71
CA VAL A 356 -6.76 -16.87 -4.94
C VAL A 356 -6.84 -18.02 -5.95
N ARG A 357 -5.97 -18.07 -6.97
CA ARG A 357 -5.87 -19.22 -7.87
C ARG A 357 -5.54 -20.53 -7.15
N LYS A 358 -4.83 -20.47 -6.02
CA LYS A 358 -4.51 -21.65 -5.20
C LYS A 358 -5.67 -22.08 -4.31
N ILE A 359 -6.43 -21.12 -3.75
CA ILE A 359 -7.37 -21.39 -2.66
C ILE A 359 -8.86 -21.37 -3.07
N ALA A 360 -9.22 -20.87 -4.24
CA ALA A 360 -10.62 -20.70 -4.65
C ALA A 360 -11.47 -21.99 -4.49
N LYS A 361 -10.88 -23.15 -4.78
CA LYS A 361 -11.53 -24.47 -4.65
C LYS A 361 -11.75 -24.93 -3.20
N ASN A 362 -11.10 -24.28 -2.24
CA ASN A 362 -11.27 -24.62 -0.81
C ASN A 362 -12.56 -24.03 -0.23
N TYR A 363 -13.20 -23.15 -0.98
CA TYR A 363 -14.47 -22.50 -0.61
C TYR A 363 -15.60 -23.05 -1.50
N SER A 364 -16.82 -23.06 -0.97
CA SER A 364 -18.00 -23.54 -1.71
C SER A 364 -18.50 -22.53 -2.74
N PRO A 365 -19.25 -22.97 -3.77
CA PRO A 365 -19.76 -22.09 -4.83
C PRO A 365 -20.75 -21.01 -4.37
N ASP A 366 -21.31 -21.14 -3.17
CA ASP A 366 -22.17 -20.13 -2.55
C ASP A 366 -21.40 -19.10 -1.73
N GLN A 367 -20.10 -19.32 -1.47
CA GLN A 367 -19.21 -18.38 -0.84
C GLN A 367 -18.56 -17.46 -1.87
N SER A 368 -18.04 -16.33 -1.41
CA SER A 368 -17.31 -15.38 -2.25
C SER A 368 -15.95 -14.99 -1.64
N ILE A 369 -15.01 -14.61 -2.51
CA ILE A 369 -13.70 -14.05 -2.14
C ILE A 369 -13.57 -12.69 -2.78
N ILE A 370 -13.10 -11.70 -2.02
CA ILE A 370 -12.75 -10.38 -2.53
C ILE A 370 -11.24 -10.27 -2.70
N ILE A 371 -10.77 -9.92 -3.89
CA ILE A 371 -9.38 -9.55 -4.17
C ILE A 371 -9.31 -8.03 -4.24
N CYS A 372 -8.43 -7.39 -3.47
CA CYS A 372 -8.13 -5.98 -3.63
C CYS A 372 -7.15 -5.77 -4.80
N LEU A 373 -7.65 -5.30 -5.95
CA LEU A 373 -6.80 -4.83 -7.06
C LEU A 373 -6.31 -3.42 -6.75
N SER A 374 -5.19 -3.34 -6.06
CA SER A 374 -4.63 -2.12 -5.47
C SER A 374 -4.19 -1.06 -6.49
N GLY A 375 -3.89 -1.48 -7.72
CA GLY A 375 -3.46 -0.58 -8.78
C GLY A 375 -3.49 -1.22 -10.17
N ARG A 376 -3.34 -0.39 -11.21
CA ARG A 376 -3.27 -0.83 -12.61
C ARG A 376 -1.83 -1.11 -13.05
N GLY A 377 -1.70 -1.98 -14.05
CA GLY A 377 -0.42 -2.55 -14.46
C GLY A 377 0.24 -1.92 -15.67
N ASP A 378 -0.25 -0.79 -16.20
CA ASP A 378 0.38 -0.14 -17.37
C ASP A 378 1.88 0.12 -17.13
N LYS A 379 2.25 0.47 -15.91
CA LYS A 379 3.63 0.71 -15.50
C LYS A 379 4.51 -0.55 -15.51
N ASP A 380 3.90 -1.73 -15.45
CA ASP A 380 4.59 -3.01 -15.23
C ASP A 380 4.79 -3.80 -16.52
N VAL A 381 4.05 -3.47 -17.59
CA VAL A 381 4.06 -4.22 -18.86
C VAL A 381 5.48 -4.43 -19.40
N ALA A 382 6.30 -3.38 -19.43
CA ALA A 382 7.68 -3.48 -19.90
C ALA A 382 8.56 -4.36 -18.98
N ALA A 383 8.35 -4.31 -17.66
CA ALA A 383 9.07 -5.16 -16.71
C ALA A 383 8.68 -6.63 -16.86
N ILE A 384 7.39 -6.93 -17.04
CA ILE A 384 6.90 -8.28 -17.30
C ILE A 384 7.43 -8.85 -18.61
N ALA A 385 7.43 -8.03 -19.69
CA ALA A 385 8.00 -8.44 -20.97
C ALA A 385 9.48 -8.83 -20.83
N ARG A 386 10.31 -7.97 -20.19
CA ARG A 386 11.71 -8.30 -19.90
C ARG A 386 11.85 -9.57 -19.07
N TYR A 387 11.00 -9.76 -18.05
CA TYR A 387 11.01 -10.97 -17.23
C TYR A 387 10.74 -12.24 -18.07
N ARG A 388 9.87 -12.15 -19.07
CA ARG A 388 9.58 -13.23 -20.02
C ARG A 388 10.57 -13.33 -21.19
N GLY A 389 11.59 -12.49 -21.24
CA GLY A 389 12.56 -12.47 -22.35
C GLY A 389 11.98 -11.91 -23.65
N VAL A 390 10.92 -11.11 -23.55
CA VAL A 390 10.30 -10.42 -24.70
C VAL A 390 10.89 -9.02 -24.80
N ASP A 391 11.46 -8.69 -25.95
CA ASP A 391 11.95 -7.35 -26.25
C ASP A 391 10.79 -6.48 -26.75
N ILE A 392 10.54 -5.37 -26.05
CA ILE A 392 9.57 -4.37 -26.48
C ILE A 392 10.36 -3.23 -27.10
N HIS A 393 10.23 -3.07 -28.40
CA HIS A 393 10.75 -1.89 -29.10
C HIS A 393 9.83 -0.69 -28.77
N ASP A 394 10.46 0.40 -28.30
CA ASP A 394 9.79 1.69 -28.11
C ASP A 394 9.37 2.33 -29.45
#